data_cf3404411179623939eb107d5ee298e4
#
_entry.id   cf3404411179623939eb107d5ee298e4
#
_cell.length_a   1.000
_cell.length_b   1.000
_cell.length_c   1.000
_cell.angle_alpha   90.00
_cell.angle_beta   90.00
_cell.angle_gamma   90.00
#
_symmetry.space_group_name_H-M   'P 1'
#
loop_
_entity.id
_entity.type
_entity.pdbx_description
1 polymer ?
#
loop_
_entity_poly.entity_id
_entity_poly.type
_entity_poly.pdbx_seq_one_letter_code
_entity_poly.pdbx_strand_id
1 'polypeptide(L)'
;MRELSSLRRAHDAEMERIHGWPESSPWIRRAVAALPRDRFAPDRLWQWDGHAYVPVDRDIDPGQWAGLVYGSLYEAAVTQVIGGLATSSLSCESVVADMLDCLDVRPGHRVLELGTGTGRNAALLAHRAGPGRVVSIETDPGLAEHARQRLKKTGADVHVVVGDGAQGRPRAEPFEPFDRVISTYAVDTVPWAWVEQTRPGGRIVTPWGHLGLVSLTVAGDGNSARGHVQGLAQFMPARGSSGGPEGDFSRVRAGRKPQHEHHARLDLSPLHADWHLRFALRVLLPDVHIAGSTDDDGTSVWLNDSTSSWAAFYAQDDGGVLVCEGGPRRLAGEVRKAWDWWTAAGEPALYDWGMTVTPERQWMWVGEESVVAPVLTAGAEPVGE
;
A
#
# COMPACT_ATOMS: atom_id res chain seq x y z
N MET A 1 -4.25 26.21 19.32
CA MET A 1 -4.77 25.09 20.14
C MET A 1 -6.26 24.80 19.97
N ARG A 2 -7.16 25.82 19.94
CA ARG A 2 -8.61 25.60 19.73
C ARG A 2 -8.90 25.00 18.34
N GLU A 3 -8.21 25.45 17.32
CA GLU A 3 -8.36 24.99 15.94
C GLU A 3 -8.01 23.52 15.76
N LEU A 4 -6.84 23.06 16.23
CA LEU A 4 -6.46 21.64 16.18
C LEU A 4 -7.45 20.71 16.91
N SER A 5 -7.98 21.17 18.07
CA SER A 5 -9.00 20.38 18.79
C SER A 5 -10.31 20.29 18.02
N SER A 6 -10.67 21.32 17.23
CA SER A 6 -11.83 21.31 16.35
C SER A 6 -11.62 20.34 15.17
N LEU A 7 -10.47 20.40 14.52
CA LEU A 7 -10.11 19.50 13.41
C LEU A 7 -10.06 18.04 13.85
N ARG A 8 -9.49 17.72 15.01
CA ARG A 8 -9.52 16.36 15.58
C ARG A 8 -10.94 15.84 15.75
N ARG A 9 -11.84 16.66 16.31
CA ARG A 9 -13.25 16.25 16.49
C ARG A 9 -13.96 16.05 15.17
N ALA A 10 -13.72 16.94 14.19
CA ALA A 10 -14.30 16.80 12.86
C ALA A 10 -13.81 15.52 12.17
N HIS A 11 -12.52 15.21 12.29
CA HIS A 11 -11.92 14.00 11.74
C HIS A 11 -12.48 12.72 12.39
N ASP A 12 -12.64 12.69 13.73
CA ASP A 12 -13.26 11.57 14.44
C ASP A 12 -14.74 11.41 14.06
N ALA A 13 -15.49 12.52 13.95
CA ALA A 13 -16.88 12.50 13.52
C ALA A 13 -17.06 12.03 12.08
N GLU A 14 -16.13 12.37 11.20
CA GLU A 14 -16.13 11.90 9.82
C GLU A 14 -15.82 10.39 9.74
N MET A 15 -14.85 9.89 10.52
CA MET A 15 -14.60 8.44 10.68
C MET A 15 -15.85 7.70 11.18
N GLU A 16 -16.58 8.26 12.13
CA GLU A 16 -17.85 7.70 12.62
C GLU A 16 -18.90 7.66 11.51
N ARG A 17 -19.04 8.77 10.75
CA ARG A 17 -20.03 8.91 9.69
C ARG A 17 -19.85 7.89 8.56
N ILE A 18 -18.61 7.54 8.24
CA ILE A 18 -18.29 6.53 7.20
C ILE A 18 -18.19 5.11 7.75
N HIS A 19 -18.53 4.88 9.02
CA HIS A 19 -18.31 3.60 9.71
C HIS A 19 -16.87 3.08 9.62
N GLY A 20 -15.89 4.02 9.59
CA GLY A 20 -14.47 3.73 9.47
C GLY A 20 -13.80 3.24 10.75
N TRP A 21 -14.51 3.20 11.89
CA TRP A 21 -14.01 2.59 13.12
C TRP A 21 -14.38 1.11 13.16
N PRO A 22 -13.43 0.17 13.17
CA PRO A 22 -13.72 -1.27 13.23
C PRO A 22 -14.46 -1.65 14.53
N GLU A 23 -15.63 -2.25 14.40
CA GLU A 23 -16.44 -2.69 15.55
C GLU A 23 -15.76 -3.81 16.35
N SER A 24 -15.05 -4.70 15.66
CA SER A 24 -14.25 -5.80 16.23
C SER A 24 -13.09 -5.31 17.11
N SER A 25 -12.60 -4.09 16.86
CA SER A 25 -11.42 -3.52 17.52
C SER A 25 -11.66 -2.12 18.11
N PRO A 26 -12.59 -1.95 19.07
CA PRO A 26 -12.93 -0.63 19.62
C PRO A 26 -11.77 0.04 20.37
N TRP A 27 -10.70 -0.68 20.63
CA TRP A 27 -9.46 -0.14 21.20
C TRP A 27 -8.75 0.84 20.25
N ILE A 28 -8.92 0.68 18.93
CA ILE A 28 -8.25 1.50 17.89
C ILE A 28 -8.67 2.96 18.06
N ARG A 29 -9.97 3.24 18.09
CA ARG A 29 -10.48 4.60 18.30
C ARG A 29 -9.97 5.22 19.60
N ARG A 30 -9.91 4.43 20.70
CA ARG A 30 -9.38 4.90 21.98
C ARG A 30 -7.88 5.23 21.90
N ALA A 31 -7.11 4.38 21.23
CA ALA A 31 -5.68 4.61 21.01
C ALA A 31 -5.43 5.88 20.17
N VAL A 32 -6.19 6.05 19.08
CA VAL A 32 -6.14 7.23 18.21
C VAL A 32 -6.46 8.51 18.96
N ALA A 33 -7.49 8.49 19.81
CA ALA A 33 -7.85 9.64 20.65
C ALA A 33 -6.74 9.99 21.66
N ALA A 34 -6.05 8.98 22.22
CA ALA A 34 -4.94 9.17 23.16
C ALA A 34 -3.64 9.63 22.44
N LEU A 35 -3.45 9.24 21.19
CA LEU A 35 -2.25 9.46 20.38
C LEU A 35 -2.60 10.21 19.07
N PRO A 36 -3.03 11.47 19.15
CA PRO A 36 -3.49 12.22 17.99
C PRO A 36 -2.37 12.47 16.97
N ARG A 37 -2.74 12.53 15.68
CA ARG A 37 -1.85 12.63 14.52
C ARG A 37 -0.84 13.77 14.60
N ASP A 38 -1.27 14.95 15.05
CA ASP A 38 -0.44 16.16 15.13
C ASP A 38 0.73 16.05 16.13
N ARG A 39 0.71 15.09 17.06
CA ARG A 39 1.87 14.80 17.93
C ARG A 39 2.99 14.06 17.21
N PHE A 40 2.68 13.45 16.08
CA PHE A 40 3.61 12.67 15.27
C PHE A 40 3.96 13.34 13.95
N ALA A 41 3.20 14.32 13.50
CA ALA A 41 3.51 15.12 12.33
C ALA A 41 4.74 16.01 12.60
N PRO A 42 5.74 16.07 11.69
CA PRO A 42 6.83 17.03 11.78
C PRO A 42 6.32 18.45 11.54
N ASP A 43 7.10 19.46 11.94
CA ASP A 43 6.72 20.87 11.72
C ASP A 43 6.72 21.23 10.24
N ARG A 44 7.46 20.53 9.39
CA ARG A 44 7.40 20.63 7.93
C ARG A 44 6.69 19.42 7.33
N LEU A 45 5.64 19.70 6.54
CA LEU A 45 4.96 18.76 5.67
C LEU A 45 5.15 19.18 4.21
N TRP A 46 4.72 18.33 3.29
CA TRP A 46 4.84 18.56 1.86
C TRP A 46 3.49 18.37 1.18
N GLN A 47 3.14 19.28 0.30
CA GLN A 47 1.91 19.23 -0.50
C GLN A 47 2.26 19.18 -1.98
N TRP A 48 1.56 18.35 -2.73
CA TRP A 48 1.66 18.33 -4.18
C TRP A 48 0.86 19.49 -4.76
N ASP A 49 1.49 20.34 -5.59
CA ASP A 49 0.87 21.54 -6.21
C ASP A 49 0.37 21.30 -7.64
N GLY A 50 0.48 20.04 -8.13
CA GLY A 50 0.21 19.67 -9.52
C GLY A 50 1.48 19.44 -10.34
N HIS A 51 2.65 19.92 -9.89
CA HIS A 51 3.93 19.83 -10.59
C HIS A 51 5.06 19.33 -9.69
N ALA A 52 5.06 19.72 -8.42
CA ALA A 52 6.10 19.37 -7.46
C ALA A 52 5.55 19.32 -6.03
N TYR A 53 6.33 18.72 -5.14
CA TYR A 53 6.07 18.82 -3.70
C TYR A 53 6.61 20.15 -3.17
N VAL A 54 5.73 20.98 -2.61
CA VAL A 54 6.07 22.24 -1.96
C VAL A 54 6.00 22.10 -0.44
N PRO A 55 6.93 22.72 0.33
CA PRO A 55 6.93 22.61 1.78
C PRO A 55 5.82 23.47 2.39
N VAL A 56 5.21 22.95 3.46
CA VAL A 56 4.23 23.63 4.32
C VAL A 56 4.78 23.60 5.74
N ASP A 57 5.26 24.75 6.22
CA ASP A 57 5.85 24.87 7.55
C ASP A 57 4.78 25.30 8.56
N ARG A 58 4.70 24.59 9.69
CA ARG A 58 3.72 24.83 10.76
C ARG A 58 3.77 26.23 11.35
N ASP A 59 4.97 26.81 11.45
CA ASP A 59 5.17 28.16 12.02
C ASP A 59 4.80 29.26 11.02
N ILE A 60 4.80 28.98 9.71
CA ILE A 60 4.47 29.92 8.64
C ILE A 60 2.99 29.86 8.32
N ASP A 61 2.44 28.67 8.11
CA ASP A 61 1.02 28.45 7.83
C ASP A 61 0.47 27.30 8.68
N PRO A 62 0.12 27.57 9.96
CA PRO A 62 -0.41 26.56 10.85
C PRO A 62 -1.77 26.01 10.40
N GLY A 63 -2.56 26.80 9.66
CA GLY A 63 -3.87 26.38 9.14
C GLY A 63 -3.73 25.34 8.03
N GLN A 64 -2.90 25.62 7.02
CA GLN A 64 -2.60 24.69 5.93
C GLN A 64 -1.94 23.42 6.46
N TRP A 65 -0.96 23.56 7.37
CA TRP A 65 -0.31 22.41 8.01
C TRP A 65 -1.33 21.52 8.73
N ALA A 66 -2.23 22.11 9.51
CA ALA A 66 -3.27 21.36 10.21
C ALA A 66 -4.28 20.71 9.25
N GLY A 67 -4.59 21.37 8.14
CA GLY A 67 -5.37 20.83 7.03
C GLY A 67 -4.72 19.58 6.42
N LEU A 68 -3.40 19.57 6.19
CA LEU A 68 -2.70 18.38 5.70
C LEU A 68 -2.73 17.21 6.72
N VAL A 69 -2.73 17.52 8.02
CA VAL A 69 -2.77 16.48 9.07
C VAL A 69 -4.16 15.88 9.21
N TYR A 70 -5.25 16.68 9.07
CA TYR A 70 -6.61 16.25 9.43
C TYR A 70 -7.66 16.44 8.33
N GLY A 71 -7.29 16.98 7.16
CA GLY A 71 -8.25 17.38 6.12
C GLY A 71 -8.90 16.20 5.38
N SER A 72 -8.24 15.05 5.35
CA SER A 72 -8.76 13.86 4.66
C SER A 72 -8.59 12.60 5.50
N LEU A 73 -9.55 11.68 5.40
CA LEU A 73 -9.47 10.34 5.99
C LEU A 73 -8.70 9.37 5.08
N TYR A 74 -8.55 9.71 3.80
CA TYR A 74 -8.03 8.83 2.76
C TYR A 74 -6.66 9.27 2.23
N GLU A 75 -6.22 10.48 2.59
CA GLU A 75 -4.94 11.01 2.14
C GLU A 75 -3.90 10.99 3.26
N ALA A 76 -2.68 10.60 2.88
CA ALA A 76 -1.53 10.62 3.77
C ALA A 76 -0.90 12.03 3.77
N ALA A 77 -0.48 12.51 4.94
CA ALA A 77 0.34 13.73 5.01
C ALA A 77 1.80 13.38 4.71
N VAL A 78 2.36 13.91 3.62
CA VAL A 78 3.75 13.65 3.23
C VAL A 78 4.70 14.36 4.19
N THR A 79 5.61 13.59 4.80
CA THR A 79 6.53 14.05 5.86
C THR A 79 7.98 14.18 5.39
N GLN A 80 8.33 13.54 4.27
CA GLN A 80 9.66 13.62 3.67
C GLN A 80 9.57 13.51 2.17
N VAL A 81 10.36 14.35 1.46
CA VAL A 81 10.55 14.30 0.01
C VAL A 81 12.04 14.25 -0.27
N ILE A 82 12.48 13.29 -1.09
CA ILE A 82 13.88 13.13 -1.54
C ILE A 82 13.87 12.99 -3.05
N GLY A 83 14.66 13.81 -3.75
CA GLY A 83 14.74 13.78 -5.20
C GLY A 83 13.41 14.06 -5.92
N GLY A 84 12.52 14.86 -5.29
CA GLY A 84 11.19 15.16 -5.82
C GLY A 84 10.13 14.09 -5.54
N LEU A 85 10.46 13.02 -4.83
CA LEU A 85 9.56 11.91 -4.53
C LEU A 85 9.21 11.89 -3.05
N ALA A 86 7.95 11.61 -2.72
CA ALA A 86 7.54 11.33 -1.36
C ALA A 86 8.15 10.02 -0.87
N THR A 87 8.91 10.07 0.24
CA THR A 87 9.64 8.93 0.80
C THR A 87 9.23 8.58 2.23
N SER A 88 8.40 9.38 2.86
CA SER A 88 7.76 9.11 4.14
C SER A 88 6.45 9.91 4.27
N SER A 89 5.48 9.34 4.98
CA SER A 89 4.21 10.00 5.26
C SER A 89 3.66 9.61 6.63
N LEU A 90 2.72 10.40 7.10
CA LEU A 90 1.79 10.05 8.15
C LEU A 90 0.55 9.47 7.45
N SER A 91 0.40 8.16 7.45
CA SER A 91 -0.67 7.43 6.74
C SER A 91 -2.06 7.93 7.14
N CYS A 92 -3.03 7.84 6.23
CA CYS A 92 -4.41 8.23 6.50
C CYS A 92 -5.05 7.37 7.60
N GLU A 93 -6.08 7.91 8.27
CA GLU A 93 -6.65 7.27 9.46
C GLU A 93 -7.41 6.00 9.11
N SER A 94 -8.17 6.00 8.01
CA SER A 94 -8.98 4.86 7.59
C SER A 94 -8.12 3.61 7.37
N VAL A 95 -7.08 3.71 6.56
CA VAL A 95 -6.20 2.58 6.27
C VAL A 95 -5.43 2.09 7.50
N VAL A 96 -5.04 3.00 8.41
CA VAL A 96 -4.39 2.62 9.67
C VAL A 96 -5.37 1.82 10.54
N ALA A 97 -6.63 2.25 10.63
CA ALA A 97 -7.66 1.53 11.39
C ALA A 97 -7.89 0.12 10.83
N ASP A 98 -8.03 -0.01 9.51
CA ASP A 98 -8.21 -1.29 8.83
C ASP A 98 -7.02 -2.23 9.03
N MET A 99 -5.79 -1.72 8.88
CA MET A 99 -4.58 -2.51 9.07
C MET A 99 -4.42 -3.01 10.51
N LEU A 100 -4.72 -2.17 11.50
CA LEU A 100 -4.67 -2.54 12.91
C LEU A 100 -5.76 -3.56 13.29
N ASP A 101 -6.94 -3.47 12.69
CA ASP A 101 -8.00 -4.47 12.86
C ASP A 101 -7.59 -5.81 12.25
N CYS A 102 -7.15 -5.81 10.99
CA CYS A 102 -6.62 -7.00 10.32
C CYS A 102 -5.48 -7.67 11.09
N LEU A 103 -4.66 -6.89 11.79
CA LEU A 103 -3.52 -7.40 12.56
C LEU A 103 -3.94 -8.12 13.85
N ASP A 104 -5.11 -7.83 14.42
CA ASP A 104 -5.65 -8.43 15.66
C ASP A 104 -4.63 -8.42 16.80
N VAL A 105 -4.13 -7.23 17.13
CA VAL A 105 -3.19 -7.07 18.26
C VAL A 105 -3.91 -7.22 19.59
N ARG A 106 -3.32 -8.01 20.50
CA ARG A 106 -3.83 -8.21 21.87
C ARG A 106 -2.80 -7.76 22.90
N PRO A 107 -3.24 -7.43 24.12
CA PRO A 107 -2.32 -7.13 25.22
C PRO A 107 -1.32 -8.28 25.42
N GLY A 108 -0.05 -7.92 25.57
CA GLY A 108 1.05 -8.86 25.73
C GLY A 108 1.67 -9.41 24.44
N HIS A 109 1.02 -9.22 23.26
CA HIS A 109 1.62 -9.62 21.99
C HIS A 109 2.95 -8.92 21.74
N ARG A 110 3.92 -9.65 21.21
CA ARG A 110 5.14 -9.12 20.63
C ARG A 110 4.89 -8.73 19.19
N VAL A 111 5.17 -7.49 18.83
CA VAL A 111 4.84 -6.94 17.52
C VAL A 111 6.10 -6.43 16.83
N LEU A 112 6.30 -6.82 15.57
CA LEU A 112 7.29 -6.25 14.67
C LEU A 112 6.59 -5.31 13.69
N GLU A 113 6.99 -4.06 13.67
CA GLU A 113 6.62 -3.08 12.67
C GLU A 113 7.79 -2.85 11.72
N LEU A 114 7.49 -2.75 10.42
CA LEU A 114 8.44 -2.52 9.35
C LEU A 114 8.06 -1.20 8.66
N GLY A 115 8.93 -0.19 8.79
CA GLY A 115 8.68 1.19 8.39
C GLY A 115 8.15 2.05 9.55
N THR A 116 9.05 2.54 10.41
CA THR A 116 8.68 3.38 11.57
C THR A 116 8.08 4.73 11.14
N GLY A 117 8.65 5.34 10.11
CA GLY A 117 8.23 6.65 9.60
C GLY A 117 8.17 7.71 10.70
N THR A 118 6.98 8.22 11.00
CA THR A 118 6.77 9.21 12.06
C THR A 118 6.77 8.62 13.48
N GLY A 119 6.63 7.30 13.61
CA GLY A 119 6.49 6.57 14.87
C GLY A 119 5.05 6.45 15.37
N ARG A 120 4.06 6.98 14.63
CA ARG A 120 2.66 6.98 15.09
C ARG A 120 2.07 5.57 15.17
N ASN A 121 2.23 4.78 14.12
CA ASN A 121 1.67 3.43 14.11
C ASN A 121 2.33 2.56 15.19
N ALA A 122 3.66 2.67 15.39
CA ALA A 122 4.38 2.04 16.49
C ALA A 122 3.81 2.41 17.87
N ALA A 123 3.43 3.69 18.07
CA ALA A 123 2.83 4.14 19.32
C ALA A 123 1.42 3.55 19.54
N LEU A 124 0.59 3.45 18.48
CA LEU A 124 -0.72 2.81 18.54
C LEU A 124 -0.59 1.32 18.89
N LEU A 125 0.37 0.63 18.28
CA LEU A 125 0.70 -0.76 18.59
C LEU A 125 1.15 -0.94 20.06
N ALA A 126 2.05 -0.07 20.55
CA ALA A 126 2.52 -0.11 21.94
C ALA A 126 1.40 0.19 22.94
N HIS A 127 0.48 1.10 22.60
CA HIS A 127 -0.71 1.39 23.42
C HIS A 127 -1.58 0.14 23.61
N ARG A 128 -1.65 -0.74 22.61
CA ARG A 128 -2.44 -1.97 22.66
C ARG A 128 -1.68 -3.15 23.25
N ALA A 129 -0.46 -3.37 22.78
CA ALA A 129 0.35 -4.53 23.16
C ALA A 129 0.94 -4.43 24.58
N GLY A 130 1.22 -3.20 25.01
CA GLY A 130 1.87 -2.90 26.27
C GLY A 130 3.34 -2.48 26.11
N PRO A 131 3.96 -1.99 27.19
CA PRO A 131 5.33 -1.46 27.15
C PRO A 131 6.36 -2.55 26.80
N GLY A 132 7.39 -2.19 26.01
CA GLY A 132 8.48 -3.09 25.61
C GLY A 132 8.07 -4.22 24.65
N ARG A 133 6.85 -4.20 24.12
CA ARG A 133 6.33 -5.26 23.25
C ARG A 133 6.48 -4.98 21.75
N VAL A 134 6.83 -3.77 21.36
CA VAL A 134 6.95 -3.36 19.96
C VAL A 134 8.39 -3.10 19.58
N VAL A 135 8.81 -3.77 18.50
CA VAL A 135 10.06 -3.47 17.78
C VAL A 135 9.66 -2.85 16.46
N SER A 136 10.27 -1.72 16.10
CA SER A 136 10.00 -1.04 14.83
C SER A 136 11.29 -0.82 14.05
N ILE A 137 11.32 -1.20 12.77
CA ILE A 137 12.49 -1.11 11.90
C ILE A 137 12.31 0.08 10.97
N GLU A 138 13.36 0.91 10.87
CA GLU A 138 13.41 2.05 9.95
C GLU A 138 14.74 2.04 9.19
N THR A 139 14.67 2.17 7.88
CA THR A 139 15.88 2.18 7.05
C THR A 139 16.60 3.53 7.05
N ASP A 140 15.87 4.63 7.29
CA ASP A 140 16.41 5.98 7.36
C ASP A 140 16.82 6.33 8.81
N PRO A 141 18.13 6.53 9.11
CA PRO A 141 18.58 6.84 10.46
C PRO A 141 18.00 8.15 11.01
N GLY A 142 17.74 9.14 10.13
CA GLY A 142 17.16 10.43 10.53
C GLY A 142 15.71 10.30 10.94
N LEU A 143 14.91 9.55 10.15
CA LEU A 143 13.51 9.25 10.51
C LEU A 143 13.45 8.43 11.80
N ALA A 144 14.33 7.42 11.96
CA ALA A 144 14.39 6.61 13.17
C ALA A 144 14.65 7.45 14.42
N GLU A 145 15.60 8.41 14.34
CA GLU A 145 15.89 9.30 15.47
C GLU A 145 14.73 10.24 15.79
N HIS A 146 14.11 10.84 14.76
CA HIS A 146 12.93 11.68 14.96
C HIS A 146 11.73 10.89 15.54
N ALA A 147 11.55 9.64 15.10
CA ALA A 147 10.53 8.76 15.67
C ALA A 147 10.79 8.46 17.14
N ARG A 148 12.03 8.10 17.54
CA ARG A 148 12.40 7.89 18.94
C ARG A 148 12.06 9.10 19.83
N GLN A 149 12.34 10.31 19.33
CA GLN A 149 12.03 11.54 20.06
C GLN A 149 10.52 11.73 20.26
N ARG A 150 9.70 11.46 19.22
CA ARG A 150 8.23 11.56 19.30
C ARG A 150 7.65 10.48 20.22
N LEU A 151 8.11 9.25 20.10
CA LEU A 151 7.72 8.13 20.97
C LEU A 151 8.03 8.44 22.43
N LYS A 152 9.22 8.95 22.75
CA LYS A 152 9.58 9.39 24.09
C LYS A 152 8.66 10.50 24.61
N LYS A 153 8.37 11.52 23.78
CA LYS A 153 7.46 12.63 24.16
C LYS A 153 6.03 12.18 24.42
N THR A 154 5.59 11.10 23.78
CA THR A 154 4.24 10.53 23.96
C THR A 154 4.18 9.42 25.00
N GLY A 155 5.32 9.02 25.59
CA GLY A 155 5.41 7.96 26.58
C GLY A 155 5.22 6.54 26.00
N ALA A 156 5.31 6.39 24.67
CA ALA A 156 5.21 5.09 24.02
C ALA A 156 6.56 4.35 24.09
N ASP A 157 6.54 3.18 24.71
CA ASP A 157 7.74 2.32 24.87
C ASP A 157 7.87 1.39 23.68
N VAL A 158 8.69 1.81 22.70
CA VAL A 158 8.95 1.13 21.42
C VAL A 158 10.46 1.05 21.20
N HIS A 159 10.94 -0.14 20.83
CA HIS A 159 12.32 -0.33 20.43
C HIS A 159 12.50 -0.06 18.94
N VAL A 160 13.00 1.14 18.58
CA VAL A 160 13.26 1.51 17.18
C VAL A 160 14.68 1.10 16.78
N VAL A 161 14.80 0.29 15.73
CA VAL A 161 16.06 -0.22 15.19
C VAL A 161 16.26 0.34 13.78
N VAL A 162 17.48 0.82 13.49
CA VAL A 162 17.85 1.19 12.11
C VAL A 162 18.27 -0.07 11.37
N GLY A 163 17.61 -0.35 10.24
CA GLY A 163 17.87 -1.56 9.46
C GLY A 163 16.98 -1.70 8.23
N ASP A 164 17.25 -2.73 7.45
CA ASP A 164 16.45 -3.11 6.30
C ASP A 164 15.22 -3.90 6.76
N GLY A 165 14.02 -3.36 6.54
CA GLY A 165 12.77 -4.02 6.89
C GLY A 165 12.55 -5.35 6.18
N ALA A 166 13.13 -5.57 4.98
CA ALA A 166 13.03 -6.85 4.29
C ALA A 166 13.70 -7.99 5.07
N GLN A 167 14.71 -7.69 5.88
CA GLN A 167 15.37 -8.66 6.77
C GLN A 167 14.63 -8.84 8.11
N GLY A 168 13.60 -8.03 8.37
CA GLY A 168 12.94 -7.98 9.66
C GLY A 168 13.87 -7.47 10.76
N ARG A 169 13.71 -7.96 11.98
CA ARG A 169 14.62 -7.64 13.08
C ARG A 169 15.95 -8.37 12.91
N PRO A 170 17.11 -7.68 13.04
CA PRO A 170 18.40 -8.36 13.11
C PRO A 170 18.36 -9.45 14.20
N ARG A 171 18.75 -10.68 13.84
CA ARG A 171 18.73 -11.81 14.78
C ARG A 171 19.77 -11.59 15.89
N ALA A 172 19.29 -11.58 17.12
CA ALA A 172 20.12 -11.64 18.32
C ALA A 172 19.65 -12.84 19.15
N GLU A 173 20.57 -13.62 19.64
CA GLU A 173 20.22 -14.77 20.50
C GLU A 173 20.04 -14.32 21.98
N PRO A 174 19.05 -14.83 22.72
CA PRO A 174 17.99 -15.74 22.23
C PRO A 174 16.95 -14.99 21.38
N PHE A 175 16.53 -15.62 20.27
CA PHE A 175 15.50 -15.08 19.39
C PHE A 175 14.11 -15.58 19.85
N GLU A 176 13.25 -14.63 20.19
CA GLU A 176 11.84 -14.92 20.45
C GLU A 176 10.99 -14.42 19.25
N PRO A 177 10.20 -15.28 18.60
CA PRO A 177 9.39 -14.89 17.46
C PRO A 177 8.29 -13.88 17.84
N PHE A 178 7.80 -13.16 16.85
CA PHE A 178 6.73 -12.19 17.01
C PHE A 178 5.35 -12.85 16.88
N ASP A 179 4.38 -12.33 17.62
CA ASP A 179 2.97 -12.71 17.48
C ASP A 179 2.36 -12.08 16.23
N ARG A 180 2.81 -10.87 15.91
CA ARG A 180 2.28 -10.02 14.84
C ARG A 180 3.41 -9.29 14.12
N VAL A 181 3.31 -9.25 12.80
CA VAL A 181 4.19 -8.47 11.93
C VAL A 181 3.34 -7.55 11.07
N ILE A 182 3.69 -6.29 10.96
CA ILE A 182 3.01 -5.31 10.10
C ILE A 182 4.02 -4.50 9.29
N SER A 183 3.79 -4.40 7.98
CA SER A 183 4.53 -3.46 7.14
C SER A 183 3.70 -2.22 6.88
N THR A 184 4.34 -1.05 6.95
CA THR A 184 3.75 0.26 6.64
C THR A 184 4.25 0.80 5.30
N TYR A 185 4.80 -0.06 4.46
CA TYR A 185 5.16 0.18 3.06
C TYR A 185 4.76 -1.04 2.22
N ALA A 186 4.58 -0.83 0.91
CA ALA A 186 4.18 -1.89 0.00
C ALA A 186 5.37 -2.77 -0.42
N VAL A 187 5.10 -4.06 -0.58
CA VAL A 187 6.04 -5.04 -1.12
C VAL A 187 5.42 -5.79 -2.31
N ASP A 188 6.22 -6.10 -3.32
CA ASP A 188 5.79 -6.97 -4.42
C ASP A 188 5.91 -8.45 -4.04
N THR A 189 6.90 -8.75 -3.19
CA THR A 189 7.11 -10.09 -2.62
C THR A 189 7.22 -9.97 -1.12
N VAL A 190 6.44 -10.76 -0.38
CA VAL A 190 6.51 -10.86 1.08
C VAL A 190 7.84 -11.52 1.45
N PRO A 191 8.76 -10.82 2.14
CA PRO A 191 10.05 -11.39 2.50
C PRO A 191 9.88 -12.61 3.42
N TRP A 192 10.59 -13.71 3.09
CA TRP A 192 10.53 -14.94 3.89
C TRP A 192 10.96 -14.72 5.34
N ALA A 193 11.90 -13.79 5.58
CA ALA A 193 12.34 -13.42 6.92
C ALA A 193 11.19 -12.96 7.84
N TRP A 194 10.09 -12.43 7.30
CA TRP A 194 8.92 -12.06 8.08
C TRP A 194 8.17 -13.29 8.57
N VAL A 195 8.07 -14.33 7.73
CA VAL A 195 7.43 -15.60 8.08
C VAL A 195 8.27 -16.33 9.14
N GLU A 196 9.58 -16.44 8.93
CA GLU A 196 10.51 -17.07 9.88
C GLU A 196 10.52 -16.40 11.26
N GLN A 197 10.32 -15.07 11.30
CA GLN A 197 10.31 -14.30 12.53
C GLN A 197 8.94 -14.24 13.21
N THR A 198 7.91 -14.78 12.57
CA THR A 198 6.56 -14.88 13.11
C THR A 198 6.32 -16.27 13.67
N ARG A 199 5.77 -16.38 14.87
CA ARG A 199 5.44 -17.70 15.45
C ARG A 199 4.37 -18.43 14.62
N PRO A 200 4.30 -19.76 14.69
CA PRO A 200 3.15 -20.51 14.20
C PRO A 200 1.82 -19.95 14.72
N GLY A 201 0.84 -19.77 13.84
CA GLY A 201 -0.43 -19.09 14.15
C GLY A 201 -0.32 -17.58 14.32
N GLY A 202 0.88 -17.00 14.19
CA GLY A 202 1.08 -15.56 14.16
C GLY A 202 0.59 -14.94 12.84
N ARG A 203 0.39 -13.61 12.83
CA ARG A 203 -0.21 -12.92 11.69
C ARG A 203 0.73 -11.87 11.12
N ILE A 204 0.75 -11.77 9.78
CA ILE A 204 1.49 -10.79 9.01
C ILE A 204 0.47 -9.97 8.22
N VAL A 205 0.52 -8.63 8.35
CA VAL A 205 -0.31 -7.71 7.59
C VAL A 205 0.59 -6.79 6.78
N THR A 206 0.36 -6.70 5.48
CA THR A 206 1.20 -5.90 4.58
C THR A 206 0.42 -5.36 3.39
N PRO A 207 0.66 -4.11 2.98
CA PRO A 207 0.31 -3.66 1.66
C PRO A 207 1.09 -4.47 0.62
N TRP A 208 0.42 -4.93 -0.43
CA TRP A 208 1.01 -5.78 -1.46
C TRP A 208 0.66 -5.26 -2.86
N GLY A 209 1.64 -5.31 -3.77
CA GLY A 209 1.47 -4.93 -5.16
C GLY A 209 1.00 -3.49 -5.38
N HIS A 210 1.23 -2.61 -4.42
CA HIS A 210 0.84 -1.19 -4.41
C HIS A 210 -0.67 -0.92 -4.39
N LEU A 211 -1.51 -1.94 -4.24
CA LEU A 211 -2.96 -1.78 -4.28
C LEU A 211 -3.70 -2.60 -3.23
N GLY A 212 -3.22 -3.79 -2.87
CA GLY A 212 -3.89 -4.70 -1.94
C GLY A 212 -3.38 -4.61 -0.51
N LEU A 213 -4.24 -4.91 0.46
CA LEU A 213 -3.87 -5.19 1.84
C LEU A 213 -4.03 -6.69 2.07
N VAL A 214 -2.96 -7.39 2.41
CA VAL A 214 -2.94 -8.84 2.62
C VAL A 214 -2.74 -9.15 4.10
N SER A 215 -3.52 -10.09 4.62
CA SER A 215 -3.36 -10.65 5.97
C SER A 215 -3.05 -12.14 5.87
N LEU A 216 -1.85 -12.53 6.30
CA LEU A 216 -1.37 -13.91 6.26
C LEU A 216 -1.26 -14.48 7.67
N THR A 217 -1.53 -15.78 7.82
CA THR A 217 -1.31 -16.53 9.06
C THR A 217 -0.22 -17.56 8.81
N VAL A 218 0.78 -17.61 9.67
CA VAL A 218 1.86 -18.60 9.60
C VAL A 218 1.33 -19.96 9.98
N ALA A 219 1.63 -20.97 9.17
CA ALA A 219 1.19 -22.35 9.38
C ALA A 219 1.76 -22.95 10.68
N GLY A 220 1.13 -23.99 11.20
CA GLY A 220 1.52 -24.64 12.45
C GLY A 220 2.93 -25.24 12.44
N ASP A 221 3.43 -25.60 11.27
CA ASP A 221 4.79 -26.12 11.05
C ASP A 221 5.83 -25.04 10.75
N GLY A 222 5.39 -23.76 10.58
CA GLY A 222 6.25 -22.61 10.27
C GLY A 222 6.78 -22.56 8.83
N ASN A 223 6.37 -23.48 7.95
CA ASN A 223 6.92 -23.64 6.60
C ASN A 223 6.14 -22.89 5.52
N SER A 224 5.08 -22.19 5.90
CA SER A 224 4.31 -21.34 4.99
C SER A 224 3.54 -20.26 5.75
N ALA A 225 3.08 -19.26 5.03
CA ALA A 225 2.07 -18.32 5.49
C ALA A 225 1.00 -18.19 4.41
N ARG A 226 -0.28 -18.18 4.82
CA ARG A 226 -1.39 -18.04 3.87
C ARG A 226 -2.49 -17.16 4.43
N GLY A 227 -3.23 -16.56 3.54
CA GLY A 227 -4.39 -15.74 3.91
C GLY A 227 -5.00 -15.05 2.71
N HIS A 228 -5.82 -14.02 2.98
CA HIS A 228 -6.62 -13.35 1.94
C HIS A 228 -6.31 -11.87 1.87
N VAL A 229 -6.69 -11.28 0.76
CA VAL A 229 -6.78 -9.83 0.60
C VAL A 229 -7.91 -9.31 1.47
N GLN A 230 -7.64 -8.26 2.22
CA GLN A 230 -8.55 -7.69 3.21
C GLN A 230 -9.16 -6.35 2.77
N GLY A 231 -8.59 -5.73 1.75
CA GLY A 231 -9.02 -4.43 1.26
C GLY A 231 -8.03 -3.83 0.27
N LEU A 232 -8.33 -2.61 -0.13
CA LEU A 232 -7.42 -1.79 -0.93
C LEU A 232 -6.51 -0.99 0.00
N ALA A 233 -5.22 -0.95 -0.34
CA ALA A 233 -4.25 -0.13 0.35
C ALA A 233 -3.15 0.31 -0.62
N GLN A 234 -3.07 1.61 -0.84
CA GLN A 234 -2.00 2.19 -1.65
C GLN A 234 -0.93 2.78 -0.73
N PHE A 235 0.26 2.20 -0.78
CA PHE A 235 1.40 2.61 0.02
C PHE A 235 2.61 2.89 -0.85
N MET A 236 3.53 3.70 -0.32
CA MET A 236 4.85 3.86 -0.92
C MET A 236 5.55 2.51 -0.98
N PRO A 237 6.29 2.19 -2.07
CA PRO A 237 7.04 0.96 -2.18
C PRO A 237 8.22 0.91 -1.20
N ALA A 238 8.71 -0.29 -0.92
CA ALA A 238 9.95 -0.48 -0.18
C ALA A 238 11.09 0.31 -0.85
N ARG A 239 11.93 0.98 -0.04
CA ARG A 239 13.09 1.70 -0.58
C ARG A 239 14.06 0.72 -1.23
N GLY A 240 14.50 1.06 -2.43
CA GLY A 240 15.42 0.20 -3.22
C GLY A 240 14.71 -0.91 -4.01
N SER A 241 13.40 -1.06 -3.92
CA SER A 241 12.66 -1.84 -4.90
C SER A 241 12.78 -1.17 -6.28
N SER A 242 12.89 -1.97 -7.33
CA SER A 242 13.12 -1.52 -8.72
C SER A 242 11.94 -0.74 -9.35
N GLY A 243 10.87 -0.51 -8.60
CA GLY A 243 9.81 0.42 -8.95
C GLY A 243 10.26 1.86 -8.68
N GLY A 244 10.81 2.53 -9.68
CA GLY A 244 10.90 3.99 -9.71
C GLY A 244 9.50 4.62 -9.51
N PRO A 245 9.37 5.95 -9.53
CA PRO A 245 8.06 6.61 -9.45
C PRO A 245 7.15 5.92 -10.44
N GLU A 246 6.05 5.37 -9.92
CA GLU A 246 5.12 4.47 -10.60
C GLU A 246 5.00 4.87 -12.06
N GLY A 247 5.44 3.98 -12.93
CA GLY A 247 5.54 4.07 -14.36
C GLY A 247 5.01 5.36 -14.96
N ASP A 248 5.76 6.45 -14.89
CA ASP A 248 5.42 7.68 -15.57
C ASP A 248 5.27 7.35 -17.07
N PHE A 249 4.02 7.22 -17.50
CA PHE A 249 3.68 6.95 -18.89
C PHE A 249 4.40 7.90 -19.83
N SER A 250 4.50 9.19 -19.48
CA SER A 250 5.15 10.21 -20.26
C SER A 250 6.63 9.93 -20.42
N ARG A 251 7.30 9.46 -19.39
CA ARG A 251 8.70 9.05 -19.40
C ARG A 251 8.91 7.80 -20.25
N VAL A 252 8.07 6.78 -20.09
CA VAL A 252 8.17 5.55 -20.89
C VAL A 252 7.85 5.81 -22.35
N ARG A 253 6.81 6.59 -22.65
CA ARG A 253 6.48 7.00 -24.01
C ARG A 253 7.57 7.91 -24.63
N ALA A 254 8.17 8.81 -23.84
CA ALA A 254 9.26 9.71 -24.23
C ALA A 254 8.99 10.46 -25.54
N GLY A 255 7.75 10.89 -25.78
CA GLY A 255 7.34 11.58 -27.01
C GLY A 255 7.35 10.71 -28.28
N ARG A 256 7.60 9.39 -28.17
CA ARG A 256 7.59 8.48 -29.32
C ARG A 256 6.23 8.42 -29.98
N LYS A 257 6.21 8.37 -31.31
CA LYS A 257 4.99 8.12 -32.06
C LYS A 257 4.52 6.67 -31.85
N PRO A 258 3.23 6.40 -31.91
CA PRO A 258 2.70 5.04 -31.91
C PRO A 258 3.29 4.24 -33.07
N GLN A 259 3.56 2.97 -32.83
CA GLN A 259 3.95 2.00 -33.86
C GLN A 259 2.70 1.31 -34.42
N HIS A 260 1.64 1.26 -33.62
CA HIS A 260 0.35 0.69 -33.99
C HIS A 260 -0.76 1.59 -33.49
N GLU A 261 -1.73 1.85 -34.35
CA GLU A 261 -2.94 2.59 -34.06
C GLU A 261 -4.14 1.87 -34.69
N HIS A 262 -5.22 1.80 -33.92
CA HIS A 262 -6.50 1.30 -34.43
C HIS A 262 -7.66 1.85 -33.60
N HIS A 263 -8.84 1.89 -34.22
CA HIS A 263 -10.07 2.23 -33.53
C HIS A 263 -10.75 0.97 -32.99
N ALA A 264 -11.30 1.07 -31.78
CA ALA A 264 -12.05 0.01 -31.13
C ALA A 264 -13.34 0.57 -30.52
N ARG A 265 -14.30 -0.29 -30.24
CA ARG A 265 -15.45 0.02 -29.39
C ARG A 265 -15.31 -0.76 -28.10
N LEU A 266 -14.89 -0.07 -27.06
CA LEU A 266 -14.59 -0.64 -25.73
C LEU A 266 -15.16 0.30 -24.67
N ASP A 267 -15.82 -0.26 -23.67
CA ASP A 267 -16.07 0.48 -22.44
C ASP A 267 -14.82 0.39 -21.55
N LEU A 268 -14.16 1.52 -21.35
CA LEU A 268 -12.96 1.64 -20.52
C LEU A 268 -13.28 1.98 -19.05
N SER A 269 -14.54 2.30 -18.75
CA SER A 269 -14.96 2.70 -17.40
C SER A 269 -14.54 1.70 -16.31
N PRO A 270 -14.61 0.36 -16.53
CA PRO A 270 -14.15 -0.59 -15.53
C PRO A 270 -12.65 -0.51 -15.23
N LEU A 271 -11.81 -0.20 -16.22
CA LEU A 271 -10.36 -0.02 -16.00
C LEU A 271 -10.04 1.19 -15.09
N HIS A 272 -10.96 2.15 -14.99
CA HIS A 272 -10.82 3.30 -14.10
C HIS A 272 -11.55 3.12 -12.77
N ALA A 273 -12.77 2.59 -12.78
CA ALA A 273 -13.69 2.62 -11.64
C ALA A 273 -13.87 1.27 -10.93
N ASP A 274 -13.64 0.14 -11.60
CA ASP A 274 -13.81 -1.18 -10.99
C ASP A 274 -12.54 -1.63 -10.28
N TRP A 275 -12.54 -1.53 -8.95
CA TRP A 275 -11.43 -1.92 -8.10
C TRP A 275 -11.16 -3.43 -8.07
N HIS A 276 -12.16 -4.27 -8.32
CA HIS A 276 -12.02 -5.72 -8.39
C HIS A 276 -11.24 -6.11 -9.65
N LEU A 277 -11.62 -5.55 -10.80
CA LEU A 277 -10.90 -5.72 -12.05
C LEU A 277 -9.47 -5.17 -11.94
N ARG A 278 -9.29 -3.95 -11.43
CA ARG A 278 -7.97 -3.32 -11.30
C ARG A 278 -7.04 -4.15 -10.43
N PHE A 279 -7.54 -4.70 -9.33
CA PHE A 279 -6.77 -5.61 -8.49
C PHE A 279 -6.40 -6.89 -9.23
N ALA A 280 -7.36 -7.52 -9.92
CA ALA A 280 -7.13 -8.71 -10.74
C ALA A 280 -6.04 -8.45 -11.80
N LEU A 281 -6.12 -7.33 -12.52
CA LEU A 281 -5.10 -6.94 -13.50
C LEU A 281 -3.72 -6.76 -12.85
N ARG A 282 -3.66 -6.20 -11.64
CA ARG A 282 -2.40 -6.06 -10.90
C ARG A 282 -1.79 -7.41 -10.50
N VAL A 283 -2.62 -8.42 -10.21
CA VAL A 283 -2.17 -9.79 -9.94
C VAL A 283 -1.69 -10.48 -11.21
N LEU A 284 -2.45 -10.36 -12.30
CA LEU A 284 -2.22 -11.06 -13.55
C LEU A 284 -1.05 -10.43 -14.38
N LEU A 285 -0.87 -9.12 -14.25
CA LEU A 285 0.13 -8.32 -14.96
C LEU A 285 0.92 -7.45 -13.96
N PRO A 286 1.73 -8.05 -13.08
CA PRO A 286 2.37 -7.32 -11.97
C PRO A 286 3.38 -6.25 -12.43
N ASP A 287 3.87 -6.34 -13.64
CA ASP A 287 4.84 -5.44 -14.27
C ASP A 287 4.18 -4.37 -15.19
N VAL A 288 2.84 -4.34 -15.28
CA VAL A 288 2.12 -3.34 -16.08
C VAL A 288 1.43 -2.32 -15.17
N HIS A 289 1.80 -1.07 -15.35
CA HIS A 289 1.15 0.06 -14.68
C HIS A 289 -0.06 0.51 -15.49
N ILE A 290 -1.19 0.70 -14.80
CA ILE A 290 -2.48 1.10 -15.38
C ILE A 290 -2.93 2.38 -14.69
N ALA A 291 -3.06 3.45 -15.45
CA ALA A 291 -3.63 4.72 -14.99
C ALA A 291 -4.81 5.11 -15.89
N GLY A 292 -5.81 5.74 -15.32
CA GLY A 292 -6.98 6.19 -16.07
C GLY A 292 -7.48 7.54 -15.56
N SER A 293 -8.13 8.29 -16.44
CA SER A 293 -8.82 9.53 -16.11
C SER A 293 -10.13 9.58 -16.90
N THR A 294 -11.12 10.22 -16.32
CA THR A 294 -12.41 10.46 -16.98
C THR A 294 -12.66 11.96 -17.07
N ASP A 295 -13.04 12.42 -18.23
CA ASP A 295 -13.44 13.79 -18.55
C ASP A 295 -14.76 13.81 -19.36
N ASP A 296 -15.09 14.95 -19.95
CA ASP A 296 -16.34 15.12 -20.74
C ASP A 296 -16.38 14.22 -21.99
N ASP A 297 -15.21 13.86 -22.55
CA ASP A 297 -15.08 13.02 -23.74
C ASP A 297 -15.13 11.51 -23.39
N GLY A 298 -14.99 11.17 -22.10
CA GLY A 298 -15.07 9.81 -21.60
C GLY A 298 -13.86 9.36 -20.81
N THR A 299 -13.68 8.04 -20.68
CA THR A 299 -12.55 7.46 -19.95
C THR A 299 -11.37 7.19 -20.88
N SER A 300 -10.21 7.76 -20.54
CA SER A 300 -8.93 7.46 -21.17
C SER A 300 -8.05 6.64 -20.23
N VAL A 301 -7.26 5.69 -20.77
CA VAL A 301 -6.40 4.79 -19.99
C VAL A 301 -5.00 4.74 -20.59
N TRP A 302 -4.00 4.73 -19.71
CA TRP A 302 -2.58 4.65 -20.07
C TRP A 302 -1.93 3.45 -19.39
N LEU A 303 -1.18 2.68 -20.20
CA LEU A 303 -0.47 1.48 -19.77
C LEU A 303 1.01 1.65 -20.04
N ASN A 304 1.87 1.14 -19.15
CA ASN A 304 3.30 1.03 -19.42
C ASN A 304 3.95 -0.09 -18.59
N ASP A 305 5.09 -0.61 -19.07
CA ASP A 305 5.91 -1.63 -18.40
C ASP A 305 7.10 -1.05 -17.61
N SER A 306 7.09 0.24 -17.32
CA SER A 306 8.19 1.01 -16.69
C SER A 306 9.49 1.07 -17.50
N THR A 307 9.62 0.36 -18.62
CA THR A 307 10.85 0.26 -19.41
C THR A 307 10.72 0.86 -20.81
N SER A 308 9.97 0.23 -21.68
CA SER A 308 9.96 0.56 -23.11
C SER A 308 8.62 0.43 -23.81
N SER A 309 7.69 -0.36 -23.27
CA SER A 309 6.39 -0.62 -23.88
C SER A 309 5.29 0.22 -23.23
N TRP A 310 4.44 0.75 -24.05
CA TRP A 310 3.32 1.57 -23.62
C TRP A 310 2.11 1.37 -24.50
N ALA A 311 0.91 1.60 -23.95
CA ALA A 311 -0.31 1.73 -24.70
C ALA A 311 -1.16 2.89 -24.13
N ALA A 312 -1.94 3.52 -24.98
CA ALA A 312 -2.89 4.55 -24.59
C ALA A 312 -4.22 4.28 -25.29
N PHE A 313 -5.27 4.43 -24.53
CA PHE A 313 -6.66 4.37 -24.98
C PHE A 313 -7.25 5.76 -24.80
N TYR A 314 -7.56 6.43 -25.88
CA TYR A 314 -8.16 7.76 -25.88
C TYR A 314 -9.64 7.66 -26.24
N ALA A 315 -10.51 8.12 -25.35
CA ALA A 315 -11.93 8.29 -25.65
C ALA A 315 -12.10 9.23 -26.85
N GLN A 316 -13.11 8.99 -27.69
CA GLN A 316 -13.43 9.78 -28.86
C GLN A 316 -14.88 10.25 -28.79
N ASP A 317 -15.18 11.40 -29.35
CA ASP A 317 -16.51 12.05 -29.34
C ASP A 317 -17.61 11.17 -29.92
N ASP A 318 -17.28 10.18 -30.78
CA ASP A 318 -18.23 9.25 -31.38
C ASP A 318 -18.53 8.01 -30.51
N GLY A 319 -18.04 7.98 -29.29
CA GLY A 319 -18.11 6.87 -28.36
C GLY A 319 -17.19 5.69 -28.71
N GLY A 320 -16.26 5.91 -29.63
CA GLY A 320 -15.16 4.98 -29.93
C GLY A 320 -13.95 5.20 -29.03
N VAL A 321 -12.93 4.39 -29.22
CA VAL A 321 -11.64 4.48 -28.52
C VAL A 321 -10.53 4.39 -29.56
N LEU A 322 -9.63 5.36 -29.58
CA LEU A 322 -8.38 5.25 -30.31
C LEU A 322 -7.34 4.54 -29.44
N VAL A 323 -6.85 3.40 -29.87
CA VAL A 323 -5.80 2.62 -29.24
C VAL A 323 -4.47 2.89 -29.91
N CYS A 324 -3.50 3.36 -29.14
CA CYS A 324 -2.14 3.67 -29.59
C CYS A 324 -1.15 2.83 -28.80
N GLU A 325 -0.23 2.14 -29.48
CA GLU A 325 0.77 1.30 -28.82
C GLU A 325 2.19 1.52 -29.36
N GLY A 326 3.18 1.35 -28.49
CA GLY A 326 4.60 1.40 -28.84
C GLY A 326 5.45 0.53 -27.94
N GLY A 327 6.59 0.06 -28.49
CA GLY A 327 7.51 -0.84 -27.80
C GLY A 327 7.34 -2.31 -28.20
N PRO A 328 8.14 -3.21 -27.62
CA PRO A 328 8.17 -4.63 -28.00
C PRO A 328 6.92 -5.42 -27.56
N ARG A 329 6.26 -5.00 -26.49
CA ARG A 329 5.03 -5.67 -25.95
C ARG A 329 3.76 -5.03 -26.52
N ARG A 330 2.70 -5.83 -26.56
CA ARG A 330 1.34 -5.42 -26.95
C ARG A 330 0.47 -5.30 -25.69
N LEU A 331 0.71 -4.24 -24.92
CA LEU A 331 0.09 -4.09 -23.60
C LEU A 331 -1.44 -4.03 -23.64
N ALA A 332 -2.02 -3.44 -24.69
CA ALA A 332 -3.49 -3.46 -24.87
C ALA A 332 -4.04 -4.88 -25.01
N GLY A 333 -3.35 -5.73 -25.78
CA GLY A 333 -3.70 -7.14 -25.93
C GLY A 333 -3.47 -7.96 -24.67
N GLU A 334 -2.42 -7.67 -23.91
CA GLU A 334 -2.13 -8.35 -22.64
C GLU A 334 -3.20 -8.01 -21.58
N VAL A 335 -3.56 -6.73 -21.43
CA VAL A 335 -4.63 -6.31 -20.52
C VAL A 335 -5.98 -6.92 -20.93
N ARG A 336 -6.27 -7.00 -22.24
CA ARG A 336 -7.49 -7.65 -22.70
C ARG A 336 -7.54 -9.12 -22.33
N LYS A 337 -6.45 -9.86 -22.50
CA LYS A 337 -6.36 -11.28 -22.12
C LYS A 337 -6.53 -11.47 -20.60
N ALA A 338 -5.92 -10.59 -19.80
CA ALA A 338 -6.07 -10.62 -18.36
C ALA A 338 -7.52 -10.33 -17.92
N TRP A 339 -8.17 -9.38 -18.55
CA TRP A 339 -9.59 -9.08 -18.32
C TRP A 339 -10.49 -10.25 -18.72
N ASP A 340 -10.28 -10.82 -19.91
CA ASP A 340 -11.04 -11.98 -20.37
C ASP A 340 -10.88 -13.18 -19.41
N TRP A 341 -9.67 -13.38 -18.87
CA TRP A 341 -9.45 -14.40 -17.83
C TRP A 341 -10.25 -14.10 -16.57
N TRP A 342 -10.23 -12.86 -16.06
CA TRP A 342 -10.98 -12.46 -14.87
C TRP A 342 -12.49 -12.66 -15.06
N THR A 343 -13.03 -12.27 -16.23
CA THR A 343 -14.43 -12.50 -16.56
C THR A 343 -14.76 -14.00 -16.65
N ALA A 344 -13.90 -14.80 -17.28
CA ALA A 344 -14.08 -16.25 -17.35
C ALA A 344 -13.99 -16.95 -15.99
N ALA A 345 -13.24 -16.38 -15.05
CA ALA A 345 -13.16 -16.84 -13.66
C ALA A 345 -14.39 -16.43 -12.82
N GLY A 346 -15.39 -15.77 -13.39
CA GLY A 346 -16.61 -15.35 -12.72
C GLY A 346 -16.50 -14.00 -12.01
N GLU A 347 -15.58 -13.13 -12.47
CA GLU A 347 -15.39 -11.77 -11.97
C GLU A 347 -15.11 -11.73 -10.45
N PRO A 348 -14.11 -12.49 -9.95
CA PRO A 348 -13.86 -12.61 -8.53
C PRO A 348 -13.64 -11.23 -7.88
N ALA A 349 -14.32 -11.02 -6.76
CA ALA A 349 -14.14 -9.82 -5.97
C ALA A 349 -12.75 -9.79 -5.32
N LEU A 350 -12.28 -8.61 -4.93
CA LEU A 350 -11.01 -8.41 -4.25
C LEU A 350 -10.82 -9.38 -3.06
N TYR A 351 -11.87 -9.66 -2.32
CA TYR A 351 -11.84 -10.50 -1.11
C TYR A 351 -11.81 -12.00 -1.40
N ASP A 352 -12.06 -12.42 -2.64
CA ASP A 352 -11.97 -13.82 -3.08
C ASP A 352 -10.53 -14.24 -3.36
N TRP A 353 -9.61 -13.27 -3.40
CA TRP A 353 -8.20 -13.52 -3.65
C TRP A 353 -7.46 -13.87 -2.38
N GLY A 354 -6.65 -14.91 -2.47
CA GLY A 354 -5.74 -15.31 -1.41
C GLY A 354 -4.31 -15.39 -1.88
N MET A 355 -3.40 -15.48 -0.92
CA MET A 355 -1.97 -15.59 -1.13
C MET A 355 -1.40 -16.70 -0.28
N THR A 356 -0.45 -17.45 -0.84
CA THR A 356 0.41 -18.38 -0.11
C THR A 356 1.86 -18.00 -0.35
N VAL A 357 2.65 -18.03 0.72
CA VAL A 357 4.09 -17.73 0.75
C VAL A 357 4.83 -18.92 1.35
N THR A 358 5.84 -19.43 0.63
CA THR A 358 6.81 -20.44 1.09
C THR A 358 8.24 -19.91 0.92
N PRO A 359 9.28 -20.60 1.39
CA PRO A 359 10.66 -20.21 1.14
C PRO A 359 11.00 -20.06 -0.35
N GLU A 360 10.39 -20.91 -1.20
CA GLU A 360 10.73 -21.02 -2.62
C GLU A 360 9.93 -20.07 -3.50
N ARG A 361 8.67 -19.76 -3.12
CA ARG A 361 7.77 -18.97 -3.96
C ARG A 361 6.62 -18.34 -3.19
N GLN A 362 6.01 -17.35 -3.82
CA GLN A 362 4.69 -16.86 -3.44
C GLN A 362 3.76 -16.89 -4.65
N TRP A 363 2.47 -17.13 -4.41
CA TRP A 363 1.46 -17.11 -5.47
C TRP A 363 0.12 -16.64 -4.95
N MET A 364 -0.65 -16.08 -5.87
CA MET A 364 -2.04 -15.69 -5.63
C MET A 364 -2.98 -16.79 -6.16
N TRP A 365 -4.11 -16.92 -5.53
CA TRP A 365 -5.17 -17.85 -5.91
C TRP A 365 -6.55 -17.23 -5.69
N VAL A 366 -7.60 -17.81 -6.31
CA VAL A 366 -8.98 -17.31 -6.24
C VAL A 366 -9.89 -18.38 -5.65
N GLY A 367 -10.68 -18.01 -4.65
CA GLY A 367 -11.60 -18.90 -3.95
C GLY A 367 -10.88 -20.00 -3.17
N GLU A 368 -10.41 -21.03 -3.85
CA GLU A 368 -9.63 -22.13 -3.27
C GLU A 368 -8.16 -22.06 -3.71
N GLU A 369 -7.25 -22.49 -2.86
CA GLU A 369 -5.79 -22.45 -3.12
C GLU A 369 -5.37 -23.27 -4.36
N SER A 370 -6.17 -24.24 -4.77
CA SER A 370 -6.00 -25.03 -5.99
C SER A 370 -6.17 -24.21 -7.27
N VAL A 371 -6.87 -23.06 -7.22
CA VAL A 371 -7.13 -22.19 -8.36
C VAL A 371 -6.07 -21.10 -8.40
N VAL A 372 -4.86 -21.46 -8.82
CA VAL A 372 -3.73 -20.54 -8.92
C VAL A 372 -3.94 -19.52 -10.03
N ALA A 373 -3.80 -18.23 -9.71
CA ALA A 373 -3.88 -17.18 -10.70
C ALA A 373 -2.63 -17.18 -11.60
N PRO A 374 -2.77 -17.17 -12.93
CA PRO A 374 -1.63 -17.11 -13.83
C PRO A 374 -0.96 -15.73 -13.77
N VAL A 375 0.37 -15.68 -13.88
CA VAL A 375 1.09 -14.44 -14.16
C VAL A 375 1.29 -14.36 -15.67
N LEU A 376 0.65 -13.38 -16.31
CA LEU A 376 0.62 -13.24 -17.76
C LEU A 376 1.76 -12.30 -18.26
N THR A 377 3.00 -12.52 -17.79
CA THR A 377 4.16 -11.76 -18.27
C THR A 377 4.62 -12.25 -19.65
N ALA A 378 5.15 -11.33 -20.45
CA ALA A 378 5.73 -11.65 -21.76
C ALA A 378 6.90 -12.64 -21.59
N GLY A 379 6.69 -13.90 -21.97
CA GLY A 379 7.73 -14.95 -21.95
C GLY A 379 7.49 -16.12 -20.99
N ALA A 380 6.44 -16.12 -20.19
CA ALA A 380 6.05 -17.31 -19.46
C ALA A 380 5.32 -18.27 -20.40
N GLU A 381 5.97 -19.32 -20.88
CA GLU A 381 5.27 -20.49 -21.41
C GLU A 381 4.41 -21.07 -20.29
N PRO A 382 3.16 -21.52 -20.58
CA PRO A 382 2.34 -22.17 -19.57
C PRO A 382 3.12 -23.38 -19.07
N VAL A 383 3.37 -23.44 -17.77
CA VAL A 383 3.87 -24.65 -17.11
C VAL A 383 2.80 -25.69 -17.33
N GLY A 384 3.07 -26.63 -18.23
CA GLY A 384 2.20 -27.76 -18.54
C GLY A 384 1.91 -28.58 -17.29
N GLU A 385 0.74 -29.19 -17.33
CA GLU A 385 0.08 -30.03 -16.33
C GLU A 385 0.99 -30.92 -15.49
#